data_9dbb54997c9986dd8717b5eef8faece1
#
_entry.id   9dbb54997c9986dd8717b5eef8faece1
#
_cell.length_a   1.000
_cell.length_b   1.000
_cell.length_c   1.000
_cell.angle_alpha   90.00
_cell.angle_beta   90.00
_cell.angle_gamma   90.00
#
_symmetry.space_group_name_H-M   'P 1'
#
loop_
_entity.id
_entity.type
_entity.pdbx_description
1 polymer ?
#
loop_
_entity_poly.entity_id
_entity_poly.type
_entity_poly.pdbx_seq_one_letter_code
_entity_poly.pdbx_strand_id
1 'polypeptide(L)'
;MNLRLKIALWLESLRRKNLKAMHPLQQLFWESTLRCNVHCLHCGSDCLSSVTTPDMPAEDFLKVLDTEVTPHVDPHQVLIIISGGEPLMRKDLAEVGQALKKRGYPWGMVTNGLALTEKKFRELRAAGLRSITVSCDGLEQDHIWLRQHPLAFEGATRAIRLIVEYNKSAISNHKSTITWDVVTCANQRNIDHLPAIREMLWSLGVRSWRVFGIDPMGRAADNPELLLTDEQFRYLMDFIAAEREAGRHVSYSCEGFLGDYEGRVRDHLYQCAAGISVASILIDGSISACTSIRGKYYQGNIYKDSFWRVWEEEFKPYRDRSWMRKMEPCKDCKAFNFCEGNGMHLRREDGSLMLCHLKRLGQK
;
A
#
# COMPACT_ATOMS: atom_id res chain seq x y z
N MET A 1 16.21 -14.33 -17.33
CA MET A 1 16.92 -13.12 -16.79
C MET A 1 18.27 -12.92 -17.50
N ASN A 2 18.51 -11.74 -18.07
CA ASN A 2 19.79 -11.38 -18.68
C ASN A 2 20.89 -11.09 -17.61
N LEU A 3 22.16 -11.01 -18.03
CA LEU A 3 23.30 -10.82 -17.11
C LEU A 3 23.21 -9.50 -16.32
N ARG A 4 22.79 -8.40 -16.99
CA ARG A 4 22.66 -7.08 -16.33
C ARG A 4 21.66 -7.12 -15.18
N LEU A 5 20.50 -7.74 -15.40
CA LEU A 5 19.48 -7.89 -14.36
C LEU A 5 19.97 -8.78 -13.21
N LYS A 6 20.69 -9.86 -13.51
CA LYS A 6 21.29 -10.72 -12.47
C LYS A 6 22.27 -9.97 -11.58
N ILE A 7 23.13 -9.13 -12.18
CA ILE A 7 24.06 -8.26 -11.42
C ILE A 7 23.28 -7.26 -10.57
N ALA A 8 22.28 -6.59 -11.14
CA ALA A 8 21.45 -5.62 -10.40
C ALA A 8 20.73 -6.27 -9.21
N LEU A 9 20.15 -7.45 -9.40
CA LEU A 9 19.48 -8.22 -8.33
C LEU A 9 20.48 -8.70 -7.26
N TRP A 10 21.70 -9.04 -7.65
CA TRP A 10 22.75 -9.39 -6.70
C TRP A 10 23.16 -8.20 -5.83
N LEU A 11 23.41 -7.03 -6.44
CA LEU A 11 23.68 -5.79 -5.70
C LEU A 11 22.52 -5.42 -4.78
N GLU A 12 21.27 -5.55 -5.27
CA GLU A 12 20.07 -5.32 -4.45
C GLU A 12 19.98 -6.30 -3.28
N SER A 13 20.41 -7.55 -3.45
CA SER A 13 20.43 -8.52 -2.35
C SER A 13 21.40 -8.12 -1.24
N LEU A 14 22.53 -7.50 -1.57
CA LEU A 14 23.48 -6.94 -0.60
C LEU A 14 22.89 -5.73 0.12
N ARG A 15 22.28 -4.81 -0.62
CA ARG A 15 21.56 -3.66 -0.04
C ARG A 15 20.49 -4.10 0.94
N ARG A 16 19.69 -5.12 0.56
CA ARG A 16 18.63 -5.68 1.43
C ARG A 16 19.19 -6.32 2.71
N LYS A 17 20.35 -6.98 2.65
CA LYS A 17 21.01 -7.51 3.85
C LYS A 17 21.33 -6.39 4.85
N ASN A 18 21.92 -5.30 4.37
CA ASN A 18 22.23 -4.14 5.22
C ASN A 18 20.95 -3.51 5.78
N LEU A 19 19.91 -3.33 4.93
CA LEU A 19 18.65 -2.77 5.35
C LEU A 19 17.97 -3.61 6.44
N LYS A 20 18.02 -4.95 6.32
CA LYS A 20 17.50 -5.88 7.34
C LYS A 20 18.28 -5.83 8.65
N ALA A 21 19.60 -5.64 8.57
CA ALA A 21 20.43 -5.50 9.76
C ALA A 21 20.17 -4.20 10.51
N MET A 22 20.00 -3.08 9.78
CA MET A 22 19.70 -1.77 10.34
C MET A 22 18.23 -1.58 10.70
N HIS A 23 17.33 -2.22 9.96
CA HIS A 23 15.86 -2.14 10.02
C HIS A 23 15.30 -0.78 10.47
N PRO A 24 15.67 0.32 9.80
CA PRO A 24 15.19 1.65 10.16
C PRO A 24 13.68 1.75 9.94
N LEU A 25 12.93 2.20 10.94
CA LEU A 25 11.50 2.48 10.76
C LEU A 25 11.35 3.74 9.88
N GLN A 26 10.81 3.57 8.66
CA GLN A 26 10.62 4.65 7.69
C GLN A 26 9.15 4.97 7.43
N GLN A 27 8.27 3.97 7.62
CA GLN A 27 6.84 4.14 7.46
C GLN A 27 6.10 3.42 8.59
N LEU A 28 5.17 4.13 9.20
CA LEU A 28 4.27 3.56 10.19
C LEU A 28 2.83 3.79 9.73
N PHE A 29 2.16 2.69 9.41
CA PHE A 29 0.73 2.73 9.10
C PHE A 29 -0.09 2.74 10.38
N TRP A 30 -1.11 3.54 10.39
CA TRP A 30 -2.13 3.52 11.43
C TRP A 30 -3.48 3.16 10.81
N GLU A 31 -4.03 2.00 11.18
CA GLU A 31 -5.41 1.64 10.88
C GLU A 31 -6.32 2.35 11.86
N SER A 32 -6.71 3.56 11.51
CA SER A 32 -7.34 4.52 12.42
C SER A 32 -8.83 4.29 12.63
N THR A 33 -9.49 3.56 11.72
CA THR A 33 -10.92 3.24 11.74
C THR A 33 -11.20 2.03 10.87
N LEU A 34 -12.21 1.23 11.19
CA LEU A 34 -12.78 0.22 10.28
C LEU A 34 -14.05 0.71 9.58
N ARG A 35 -14.55 1.91 9.94
CA ARG A 35 -15.71 2.49 9.25
C ARG A 35 -15.33 2.90 7.84
N CYS A 36 -16.19 2.57 6.88
CA CYS A 36 -16.02 2.93 5.48
C CYS A 36 -17.37 3.30 4.87
N ASN A 37 -17.39 4.29 4.00
CA ASN A 37 -18.58 4.75 3.30
C ASN A 37 -18.81 4.05 1.95
N VAL A 38 -18.03 3.01 1.64
CA VAL A 38 -18.20 2.12 0.49
C VAL A 38 -18.08 0.66 0.92
N HIS A 39 -18.56 -0.28 0.09
CA HIS A 39 -18.57 -1.72 0.38
C HIS A 39 -17.82 -2.52 -0.70
N CYS A 40 -16.54 -2.20 -0.91
CA CYS A 40 -15.75 -2.78 -1.99
C CYS A 40 -15.73 -4.31 -1.97
N LEU A 41 -15.93 -4.96 -3.11
CA LEU A 41 -15.90 -6.42 -3.27
C LEU A 41 -14.52 -7.03 -2.96
N HIS A 42 -13.45 -6.25 -3.09
CA HIS A 42 -12.06 -6.68 -2.88
C HIS A 42 -11.45 -6.25 -1.55
N CYS A 43 -12.24 -5.76 -0.60
CA CYS A 43 -11.67 -5.23 0.65
C CYS A 43 -10.98 -6.31 1.50
N GLY A 44 -9.68 -6.19 1.68
CA GLY A 44 -8.88 -7.11 2.47
C GLY A 44 -9.07 -6.96 3.99
N SER A 45 -9.60 -5.81 4.46
CA SER A 45 -9.81 -5.50 5.88
C SER A 45 -11.28 -5.64 6.32
N ASP A 46 -12.16 -6.04 5.43
CA ASP A 46 -13.61 -6.17 5.66
C ASP A 46 -14.28 -4.94 6.30
N CYS A 47 -13.86 -3.77 5.89
CA CYS A 47 -14.36 -2.50 6.40
C CYS A 47 -15.75 -2.19 5.86
N LEU A 48 -16.66 -1.72 6.74
CA LEU A 48 -18.05 -1.45 6.45
C LEU A 48 -18.54 -0.17 7.15
N SER A 49 -19.65 0.39 6.68
CA SER A 49 -20.35 1.50 7.37
C SER A 49 -20.98 1.07 8.70
N SER A 50 -21.36 -0.21 8.81
CA SER A 50 -22.02 -0.82 9.96
C SER A 50 -21.08 -1.42 11.00
N VAL A 51 -19.75 -1.22 10.88
CA VAL A 51 -18.79 -1.71 11.88
C VAL A 51 -19.08 -1.09 13.24
N THR A 52 -19.17 -1.94 14.24
CA THR A 52 -19.40 -1.56 15.65
C THR A 52 -18.10 -1.36 16.44
N THR A 53 -16.96 -1.82 15.91
CA THR A 53 -15.65 -1.60 16.52
C THR A 53 -15.40 -0.10 16.64
N PRO A 54 -15.16 0.44 17.85
CA PRO A 54 -14.86 1.85 18.01
C PRO A 54 -13.54 2.21 17.30
N ASP A 55 -13.43 3.45 16.85
CA ASP A 55 -12.16 3.98 16.37
C ASP A 55 -11.13 3.94 17.51
N MET A 56 -9.88 3.62 17.22
CA MET A 56 -8.81 3.80 18.19
C MET A 56 -8.74 5.28 18.62
N PRO A 57 -8.72 5.59 19.92
CA PRO A 57 -8.45 6.96 20.37
C PRO A 57 -7.15 7.49 19.78
N ALA A 58 -7.17 8.72 19.26
CA ALA A 58 -5.99 9.33 18.67
C ALA A 58 -4.85 9.45 19.70
N GLU A 59 -5.19 9.69 20.94
CA GLU A 59 -4.26 9.82 22.07
C GLU A 59 -3.43 8.55 22.27
N ASP A 60 -4.02 7.36 22.06
CA ASP A 60 -3.31 6.08 22.24
C ASP A 60 -2.21 5.95 21.18
N PHE A 61 -2.53 6.24 19.91
CA PHE A 61 -1.55 6.24 18.83
C PHE A 61 -0.47 7.31 19.04
N LEU A 62 -0.87 8.54 19.38
CA LEU A 62 0.06 9.65 19.62
C LEU A 62 0.98 9.38 20.82
N LYS A 63 0.47 8.72 21.87
CA LYS A 63 1.27 8.28 22.99
C LYS A 63 2.37 7.31 22.57
N VAL A 64 2.04 6.31 21.73
CA VAL A 64 3.06 5.39 21.19
C VAL A 64 4.14 6.16 20.42
N LEU A 65 3.76 7.16 19.62
CA LEU A 65 4.75 7.99 18.94
C LEU A 65 5.65 8.73 19.93
N ASP A 66 5.07 9.36 20.95
CA ASP A 66 5.81 10.18 21.92
C ASP A 66 6.74 9.33 22.81
N THR A 67 6.27 8.17 23.29
CA THR A 67 7.00 7.40 24.30
C THR A 67 7.82 6.25 23.73
N GLU A 68 7.46 5.72 22.57
CA GLU A 68 8.04 4.48 22.03
C GLU A 68 8.80 4.70 20.70
N VAL A 69 8.38 5.66 19.88
CA VAL A 69 8.98 5.85 18.54
C VAL A 69 9.96 7.03 18.54
N THR A 70 9.53 8.22 18.95
CA THR A 70 10.34 9.44 18.94
C THR A 70 11.67 9.33 19.69
N PRO A 71 11.80 8.57 20.82
CA PRO A 71 13.10 8.41 21.48
C PRO A 71 14.16 7.69 20.66
N HIS A 72 13.76 6.99 19.59
CA HIS A 72 14.65 6.10 18.82
C HIS A 72 14.86 6.54 17.37
N VAL A 73 14.02 7.44 16.84
CA VAL A 73 14.07 7.88 15.45
C VAL A 73 13.95 9.39 15.32
N ASP A 74 14.45 9.93 14.21
CA ASP A 74 14.09 11.30 13.80
C ASP A 74 12.65 11.27 13.21
N PRO A 75 11.66 11.96 13.83
CA PRO A 75 10.29 12.02 13.33
C PRO A 75 10.18 12.46 11.87
N HIS A 76 11.08 13.33 11.40
CA HIS A 76 11.08 13.79 10.00
C HIS A 76 11.38 12.69 8.97
N GLN A 77 11.97 11.57 9.41
CA GLN A 77 12.34 10.43 8.58
C GLN A 77 11.27 9.32 8.58
N VAL A 78 10.21 9.44 9.38
CA VAL A 78 9.15 8.44 9.50
C VAL A 78 7.85 8.99 8.96
N LEU A 79 7.41 8.47 7.82
CA LEU A 79 6.11 8.81 7.23
C LEU A 79 4.99 8.07 7.94
N ILE A 80 4.05 8.81 8.54
CA ILE A 80 2.82 8.23 9.09
C ILE A 80 1.79 8.14 7.97
N ILE A 81 1.25 6.94 7.72
CA ILE A 81 0.18 6.73 6.74
C ILE A 81 -1.10 6.35 7.45
N ILE A 82 -2.06 7.25 7.42
CA ILE A 82 -3.39 7.01 8.01
C ILE A 82 -4.22 6.20 7.02
N SER A 83 -4.65 5.04 7.46
CA SER A 83 -5.44 4.08 6.70
C SER A 83 -6.56 3.48 7.56
N GLY A 84 -7.12 2.37 7.12
CA GLY A 84 -8.18 1.66 7.80
C GLY A 84 -9.31 1.34 6.82
N GLY A 85 -10.56 1.66 7.17
CA GLY A 85 -11.66 1.73 6.22
C GLY A 85 -11.50 2.96 5.32
N GLU A 86 -12.15 4.06 5.69
CA GLU A 86 -11.94 5.35 5.04
C GLU A 86 -11.51 6.39 6.10
N PRO A 87 -10.30 6.92 6.05
CA PRO A 87 -9.82 7.88 7.06
C PRO A 87 -10.69 9.13 7.19
N LEU A 88 -11.33 9.57 6.11
CA LEU A 88 -12.23 10.73 6.11
C LEU A 88 -13.53 10.52 6.92
N MET A 89 -13.79 9.28 7.37
CA MET A 89 -14.88 8.98 8.31
C MET A 89 -14.54 9.36 9.76
N ARG A 90 -13.27 9.60 10.08
CA ARG A 90 -12.86 10.15 11.39
C ARG A 90 -13.20 11.63 11.46
N LYS A 91 -13.84 12.02 12.56
CA LYS A 91 -14.21 13.43 12.80
C LYS A 91 -13.00 14.28 13.19
N ASP A 92 -12.04 13.68 13.89
CA ASP A 92 -10.83 14.29 14.46
C ASP A 92 -9.59 14.20 13.54
N LEU A 93 -9.75 13.82 12.26
CA LEU A 93 -8.63 13.60 11.35
C LEU A 93 -7.73 14.83 11.17
N ALA A 94 -8.31 16.03 11.15
CA ALA A 94 -7.55 17.27 11.02
C ALA A 94 -6.76 17.58 12.29
N GLU A 95 -7.34 17.37 13.45
CA GLU A 95 -6.68 17.53 14.76
C GLU A 95 -5.50 16.55 14.89
N VAL A 96 -5.71 15.29 14.52
CA VAL A 96 -4.62 14.29 14.45
C VAL A 96 -3.52 14.74 13.51
N GLY A 97 -3.86 15.20 12.32
CA GLY A 97 -2.89 15.71 11.35
C GLY A 97 -2.05 16.87 11.93
N GLN A 98 -2.68 17.81 12.62
CA GLN A 98 -1.97 18.90 13.31
C GLN A 98 -1.06 18.39 14.42
N ALA A 99 -1.51 17.39 15.19
CA ALA A 99 -0.72 16.78 16.25
C ALA A 99 0.53 16.07 15.70
N LEU A 100 0.41 15.35 14.57
CA LEU A 100 1.53 14.73 13.86
C LEU A 100 2.51 15.80 13.34
N LYS A 101 2.00 16.83 12.66
CA LYS A 101 2.82 17.94 12.16
C LYS A 101 3.60 18.64 13.28
N LYS A 102 2.97 18.88 14.45
CA LYS A 102 3.63 19.49 15.62
C LYS A 102 4.76 18.64 16.16
N ARG A 103 4.67 17.31 16.03
CA ARG A 103 5.70 16.34 16.43
C ARG A 103 6.79 16.14 15.37
N GLY A 104 6.69 16.79 14.22
CA GLY A 104 7.66 16.66 13.13
C GLY A 104 7.39 15.49 12.18
N TYR A 105 6.35 14.68 12.40
CA TYR A 105 6.03 13.57 11.51
C TYR A 105 5.36 14.04 10.21
N PRO A 106 5.95 13.78 9.03
CA PRO A 106 5.22 13.87 7.78
C PRO A 106 4.10 12.82 7.78
N TRP A 107 2.93 13.19 7.26
CA TRP A 107 1.83 12.24 7.20
C TRP A 107 1.09 12.27 5.87
N GLY A 108 0.48 11.14 5.55
CA GLY A 108 -0.32 10.93 4.36
C GLY A 108 -1.52 10.02 4.63
N MET A 109 -2.36 9.84 3.62
CA MET A 109 -3.50 8.93 3.69
C MET A 109 -3.81 8.27 2.36
N VAL A 110 -4.54 7.15 2.42
CA VAL A 110 -5.19 6.51 1.28
C VAL A 110 -6.68 6.73 1.41
N THR A 111 -7.35 7.16 0.33
CA THR A 111 -8.78 7.47 0.37
C THR A 111 -9.51 6.98 -0.88
N ASN A 112 -10.79 6.62 -0.73
CA ASN A 112 -11.69 6.38 -1.85
C ASN A 112 -12.21 7.70 -2.49
N GLY A 113 -11.93 8.85 -1.89
CA GLY A 113 -12.27 10.18 -2.41
C GLY A 113 -13.72 10.62 -2.21
N LEU A 114 -14.63 9.71 -1.84
CA LEU A 114 -16.09 10.01 -1.79
C LEU A 114 -16.42 11.15 -0.82
N ALA A 115 -15.77 11.19 0.34
CA ALA A 115 -15.97 12.22 1.36
C ALA A 115 -15.00 13.43 1.25
N LEU A 116 -14.12 13.46 0.24
CA LEU A 116 -13.16 14.54 0.08
C LEU A 116 -13.80 15.75 -0.62
N THR A 117 -14.24 16.72 0.18
CA THR A 117 -14.70 18.03 -0.30
C THR A 117 -13.53 19.01 -0.37
N GLU A 118 -13.69 20.11 -1.10
CA GLU A 118 -12.69 21.19 -1.15
C GLU A 118 -12.39 21.77 0.23
N LYS A 119 -13.42 21.99 1.05
CA LYS A 119 -13.27 22.44 2.44
C LYS A 119 -12.41 21.45 3.24
N LYS A 120 -12.77 20.17 3.22
CA LYS A 120 -12.03 19.12 3.95
C LYS A 120 -10.58 19.01 3.46
N PHE A 121 -10.36 19.07 2.15
CA PHE A 121 -9.00 19.04 1.60
C PHE A 121 -8.15 20.21 2.08
N ARG A 122 -8.71 21.43 2.10
CA ARG A 122 -8.01 22.62 2.63
C ARG A 122 -7.69 22.49 4.12
N GLU A 123 -8.62 21.98 4.93
CA GLU A 123 -8.40 21.70 6.36
C GLU A 123 -7.24 20.72 6.56
N LEU A 124 -7.23 19.59 5.84
CA LEU A 124 -6.18 18.59 5.94
C LEU A 124 -4.82 19.12 5.46
N ARG A 125 -4.78 19.93 4.41
CA ARG A 125 -3.55 20.60 3.97
C ARG A 125 -3.01 21.57 5.03
N ALA A 126 -3.85 22.34 5.66
CA ALA A 126 -3.45 23.19 6.80
C ALA A 126 -2.93 22.37 7.98
N ALA A 127 -3.54 21.20 8.23
CA ALA A 127 -3.12 20.22 9.23
C ALA A 127 -1.82 19.48 8.86
N GLY A 128 -1.23 19.73 7.69
CA GLY A 128 0.06 19.19 7.30
C GLY A 128 0.03 17.94 6.43
N LEU A 129 -1.11 17.60 5.82
CA LEU A 129 -1.19 16.48 4.85
C LEU A 129 -0.15 16.66 3.74
N ARG A 130 0.80 15.72 3.63
CA ARG A 130 1.91 15.74 2.65
C ARG A 130 1.72 14.79 1.49
N SER A 131 1.02 13.66 1.73
CA SER A 131 0.83 12.62 0.73
C SER A 131 -0.60 12.13 0.71
N ILE A 132 -1.14 11.88 -0.48
CA ILE A 132 -2.48 11.32 -0.66
C ILE A 132 -2.51 10.35 -1.85
N THR A 133 -3.04 9.17 -1.61
CA THR A 133 -3.36 8.21 -2.67
C THR A 133 -4.87 8.16 -2.86
N VAL A 134 -5.34 8.32 -4.09
CA VAL A 134 -6.77 8.21 -4.43
C VAL A 134 -7.02 6.89 -5.15
N SER A 135 -8.00 6.14 -4.68
CA SER A 135 -8.42 4.91 -5.33
C SER A 135 -9.36 5.19 -6.52
N CYS A 136 -8.99 4.73 -7.70
CA CYS A 136 -9.81 4.78 -8.90
C CYS A 136 -9.60 3.50 -9.74
N ASP A 137 -10.55 2.54 -9.67
CA ASP A 137 -10.34 1.17 -10.14
C ASP A 137 -10.86 0.91 -11.55
N GLY A 138 -11.26 1.93 -12.29
CA GLY A 138 -11.75 1.71 -13.63
C GLY A 138 -12.50 2.89 -14.21
N LEU A 139 -13.11 2.65 -15.34
CA LEU A 139 -14.16 3.51 -15.86
C LEU A 139 -15.38 3.47 -14.94
N GLU A 140 -16.31 4.39 -15.12
CA GLU A 140 -17.41 4.63 -14.18
C GLU A 140 -18.13 3.32 -13.74
N GLN A 141 -18.54 2.51 -14.69
CA GLN A 141 -19.31 1.29 -14.39
C GLN A 141 -18.48 0.25 -13.62
N ASP A 142 -17.21 0.07 -13.97
CA ASP A 142 -16.33 -0.89 -13.31
C ASP A 142 -15.95 -0.42 -11.91
N HIS A 143 -15.71 0.88 -11.76
CA HIS A 143 -15.41 1.46 -10.45
C HIS A 143 -16.63 1.36 -9.51
N ILE A 144 -17.82 1.72 -9.96
CA ILE A 144 -19.07 1.62 -9.18
C ILE A 144 -19.33 0.16 -8.78
N TRP A 145 -19.16 -0.77 -9.73
CA TRP A 145 -19.33 -2.21 -9.46
C TRP A 145 -18.35 -2.71 -8.39
N LEU A 146 -17.06 -2.39 -8.51
CA LEU A 146 -16.06 -2.86 -7.56
C LEU A 146 -16.21 -2.23 -6.17
N ARG A 147 -16.57 -0.93 -6.12
CA ARG A 147 -16.71 -0.15 -4.87
C ARG A 147 -18.09 -0.27 -4.23
N GLN A 148 -19.08 -0.82 -4.94
CA GLN A 148 -20.45 -1.03 -4.46
C GLN A 148 -21.09 0.28 -3.91
N HIS A 149 -20.87 1.41 -4.60
CA HIS A 149 -21.47 2.69 -4.24
C HIS A 149 -21.67 3.58 -5.48
N PRO A 150 -22.90 4.07 -5.74
CA PRO A 150 -23.22 4.76 -7.00
C PRO A 150 -22.43 6.06 -7.24
N LEU A 151 -22.01 6.75 -6.18
CA LEU A 151 -21.23 7.99 -6.27
C LEU A 151 -19.72 7.78 -6.13
N ALA A 152 -19.23 6.54 -6.10
CA ALA A 152 -17.80 6.25 -5.87
C ALA A 152 -16.93 6.86 -6.97
N PHE A 153 -17.33 6.72 -8.24
CA PHE A 153 -16.57 7.25 -9.37
C PHE A 153 -16.55 8.77 -9.40
N GLU A 154 -17.69 9.41 -9.18
CA GLU A 154 -17.78 10.87 -9.06
C GLU A 154 -16.90 11.39 -7.92
N GLY A 155 -16.96 10.74 -6.74
CA GLY A 155 -16.13 11.08 -5.58
C GLY A 155 -14.65 11.00 -5.88
N ALA A 156 -14.18 9.88 -6.47
CA ALA A 156 -12.79 9.68 -6.84
C ALA A 156 -12.30 10.71 -7.87
N THR A 157 -13.05 10.93 -8.95
CA THR A 157 -12.68 11.89 -10.02
C THR A 157 -12.73 13.34 -9.52
N ARG A 158 -13.66 13.69 -8.64
CA ARG A 158 -13.69 15.01 -7.97
C ARG A 158 -12.44 15.19 -7.08
N ALA A 159 -12.07 14.21 -6.29
CA ALA A 159 -10.87 14.24 -5.46
C ALA A 159 -9.60 14.43 -6.31
N ILE A 160 -9.48 13.72 -7.43
CA ILE A 160 -8.37 13.87 -8.37
C ILE A 160 -8.29 15.30 -8.90
N ARG A 161 -9.40 15.87 -9.38
CA ARG A 161 -9.44 17.27 -9.89
C ARG A 161 -9.01 18.26 -8.81
N LEU A 162 -9.52 18.14 -7.58
CA LEU A 162 -9.14 19.02 -6.46
C LEU A 162 -7.63 19.00 -6.21
N ILE A 163 -7.00 17.82 -6.22
CA ILE A 163 -5.56 17.68 -6.00
C ILE A 163 -4.76 18.29 -7.16
N VAL A 164 -5.18 18.04 -8.40
CA VAL A 164 -4.54 18.60 -9.60
C VAL A 164 -4.57 20.12 -9.59
N GLU A 165 -5.75 20.71 -9.33
CA GLU A 165 -5.94 22.16 -9.26
C GLU A 165 -5.12 22.79 -8.15
N TYR A 166 -5.12 22.16 -6.96
CA TYR A 166 -4.28 22.61 -5.85
C TYR A 166 -2.79 22.62 -6.24
N ASN A 167 -2.27 21.54 -6.81
CA ASN A 167 -0.86 21.45 -7.18
C ASN A 167 -0.48 22.45 -8.28
N LYS A 168 -1.34 22.66 -9.28
CA LYS A 168 -1.14 23.72 -10.29
C LYS A 168 -1.05 25.10 -9.63
N SER A 169 -1.99 25.43 -8.75
CA SER A 169 -1.99 26.68 -8.01
C SER A 169 -0.77 26.81 -7.09
N ALA A 170 -0.38 25.73 -6.40
CA ALA A 170 0.79 25.74 -5.52
C ALA A 170 2.08 26.05 -6.29
N ILE A 171 2.28 25.40 -7.45
CA ILE A 171 3.44 25.65 -8.33
C ILE A 171 3.47 27.09 -8.78
N SER A 172 2.35 27.63 -9.29
CA SER A 172 2.26 29.02 -9.77
C SER A 172 2.52 30.05 -8.67
N ASN A 173 2.24 29.71 -7.40
CA ASN A 173 2.44 30.60 -6.25
C ASN A 173 3.69 30.26 -5.42
N HIS A 174 4.61 29.43 -5.93
CA HIS A 174 5.84 28.99 -5.24
C HIS A 174 5.57 28.38 -3.85
N LYS A 175 4.43 27.66 -3.69
CA LYS A 175 4.05 26.94 -2.48
C LYS A 175 4.37 25.46 -2.60
N SER A 176 4.44 24.77 -1.47
CA SER A 176 4.65 23.32 -1.45
C SER A 176 3.46 22.58 -2.04
N THR A 177 3.74 21.70 -2.99
CA THR A 177 2.77 20.76 -3.55
C THR A 177 2.46 19.61 -2.59
N ILE A 178 1.45 18.82 -2.90
CA ILE A 178 1.21 17.54 -2.25
C ILE A 178 1.72 16.41 -3.16
N THR A 179 2.44 15.45 -2.58
CA THR A 179 2.78 14.21 -3.27
C THR A 179 1.53 13.36 -3.39
N TRP A 180 1.25 12.85 -4.58
CA TRP A 180 0.04 12.07 -4.79
C TRP A 180 0.11 11.13 -5.97
N ASP A 181 -0.73 10.14 -5.95
CA ASP A 181 -0.93 9.23 -7.06
C ASP A 181 -2.35 8.65 -7.06
N VAL A 182 -2.67 7.94 -8.11
CA VAL A 182 -3.88 7.13 -8.23
C VAL A 182 -3.51 5.66 -8.15
N VAL A 183 -4.34 4.88 -7.43
CA VAL A 183 -4.22 3.42 -7.38
C VAL A 183 -5.42 2.76 -8.01
N THR A 184 -5.16 1.72 -8.80
CA THR A 184 -6.17 0.88 -9.46
C THR A 184 -5.95 -0.59 -9.11
N CYS A 185 -6.98 -1.27 -8.65
CA CYS A 185 -7.00 -2.71 -8.45
C CYS A 185 -7.46 -3.41 -9.73
N ALA A 186 -6.51 -4.00 -10.48
CA ALA A 186 -6.81 -4.74 -11.69
C ALA A 186 -7.49 -6.08 -11.37
N ASN A 187 -8.55 -6.39 -12.10
CA ASN A 187 -9.35 -7.58 -11.96
C ASN A 187 -9.85 -8.04 -13.35
N GLN A 188 -10.52 -9.20 -13.45
CA GLN A 188 -10.95 -9.74 -14.73
C GLN A 188 -11.91 -8.82 -15.51
N ARG A 189 -12.63 -7.94 -14.83
CA ARG A 189 -13.59 -7.05 -15.47
C ARG A 189 -12.94 -5.80 -16.08
N ASN A 190 -11.91 -5.24 -15.42
CA ASN A 190 -11.30 -3.97 -15.86
C ASN A 190 -9.98 -4.13 -16.61
N ILE A 191 -9.42 -5.35 -16.68
CA ILE A 191 -8.10 -5.59 -17.27
C ILE A 191 -8.02 -5.15 -18.74
N ASP A 192 -9.04 -5.39 -19.53
CA ASP A 192 -9.10 -5.01 -20.94
C ASP A 192 -9.35 -3.51 -21.14
N HIS A 193 -9.79 -2.82 -20.08
CA HIS A 193 -10.04 -1.38 -20.08
C HIS A 193 -8.83 -0.53 -19.66
N LEU A 194 -7.69 -1.14 -19.30
CA LEU A 194 -6.50 -0.38 -18.84
C LEU A 194 -6.07 0.75 -19.78
N PRO A 195 -6.06 0.59 -21.12
CA PRO A 195 -5.74 1.70 -22.02
C PRO A 195 -6.73 2.88 -21.91
N ALA A 196 -8.02 2.60 -21.81
CA ALA A 196 -9.05 3.63 -21.64
C ALA A 196 -9.00 4.30 -20.25
N ILE A 197 -8.72 3.52 -19.21
CA ILE A 197 -8.49 4.04 -17.86
C ILE A 197 -7.29 4.99 -17.85
N ARG A 198 -6.19 4.62 -18.51
CA ARG A 198 -5.03 5.49 -18.66
C ARG A 198 -5.39 6.81 -19.33
N GLU A 199 -6.11 6.78 -20.48
CA GLU A 199 -6.55 8.01 -21.16
C GLU A 199 -7.41 8.90 -20.25
N MET A 200 -8.38 8.31 -19.57
CA MET A 200 -9.22 9.01 -18.61
C MET A 200 -8.37 9.67 -17.50
N LEU A 201 -7.48 8.93 -16.86
CA LEU A 201 -6.64 9.44 -15.76
C LEU A 201 -5.72 10.57 -16.24
N TRP A 202 -5.08 10.42 -17.42
CA TRP A 202 -4.24 11.47 -18.00
C TRP A 202 -5.03 12.73 -18.38
N SER A 203 -6.26 12.56 -18.88
CA SER A 203 -7.16 13.70 -19.17
C SER A 203 -7.55 14.46 -17.90
N LEU A 204 -7.67 13.76 -16.76
CA LEU A 204 -7.89 14.37 -15.45
C LEU A 204 -6.64 15.04 -14.87
N GLY A 205 -5.46 14.87 -15.49
CA GLY A 205 -4.21 15.44 -15.03
C GLY A 205 -3.37 14.54 -14.13
N VAL A 206 -3.72 13.27 -13.99
CA VAL A 206 -2.89 12.27 -13.29
C VAL A 206 -1.58 12.08 -14.02
N ARG A 207 -0.47 11.95 -13.27
CA ARG A 207 0.87 11.70 -13.82
C ARG A 207 1.62 10.59 -13.10
N SER A 208 1.04 10.05 -12.04
CA SER A 208 1.54 8.88 -11.32
C SER A 208 0.38 7.92 -11.09
N TRP A 209 0.50 6.71 -11.63
CA TRP A 209 -0.52 5.69 -11.58
C TRP A 209 0.07 4.36 -11.14
N ARG A 210 -0.40 3.83 -10.01
CA ARG A 210 -0.02 2.51 -9.53
C ARG A 210 -1.14 1.51 -9.81
N VAL A 211 -0.77 0.33 -10.29
CA VAL A 211 -1.72 -0.76 -10.53
C VAL A 211 -1.38 -1.93 -9.63
N PHE A 212 -2.36 -2.45 -8.91
CA PHE A 212 -2.29 -3.66 -8.10
C PHE A 212 -2.99 -4.81 -8.78
N GLY A 213 -2.54 -6.06 -8.56
CA GLY A 213 -3.41 -7.22 -8.67
C GLY A 213 -4.21 -7.38 -7.37
N ILE A 214 -5.41 -7.93 -7.46
CA ILE A 214 -6.18 -8.31 -6.27
C ILE A 214 -5.68 -9.69 -5.80
N ASP A 215 -5.37 -9.78 -4.51
CA ASP A 215 -4.98 -11.04 -3.86
C ASP A 215 -6.20 -11.69 -3.19
N PRO A 216 -6.22 -13.05 -3.05
CA PRO A 216 -7.35 -13.78 -2.48
C PRO A 216 -7.40 -13.63 -0.95
N MET A 217 -7.70 -12.42 -0.47
CA MET A 217 -7.79 -12.07 0.95
C MET A 217 -9.04 -11.26 1.25
N GLY A 218 -9.53 -11.33 2.48
CA GLY A 218 -10.74 -10.64 2.90
C GLY A 218 -11.92 -11.02 1.99
N ARG A 219 -12.73 -10.05 1.57
CA ARG A 219 -13.88 -10.30 0.67
C ARG A 219 -13.51 -10.83 -0.72
N ALA A 220 -12.27 -10.63 -1.16
CA ALA A 220 -11.82 -11.18 -2.44
C ALA A 220 -11.51 -12.68 -2.40
N ALA A 221 -11.36 -13.28 -1.21
CA ALA A 221 -11.06 -14.70 -1.07
C ALA A 221 -12.14 -15.60 -1.68
N ASP A 222 -13.39 -15.18 -1.56
CA ASP A 222 -14.57 -15.95 -2.02
C ASP A 222 -15.06 -15.51 -3.41
N ASN A 223 -14.33 -14.61 -4.09
CA ASN A 223 -14.73 -14.06 -5.37
C ASN A 223 -13.62 -14.20 -6.44
N PRO A 224 -13.52 -15.38 -7.10
CA PRO A 224 -12.44 -15.65 -8.05
C PRO A 224 -12.46 -14.75 -9.29
N GLU A 225 -13.57 -14.12 -9.66
CA GLU A 225 -13.66 -13.18 -10.78
C GLU A 225 -12.88 -11.87 -10.53
N LEU A 226 -12.55 -11.59 -9.27
CA LEU A 226 -11.70 -10.47 -8.89
C LEU A 226 -10.22 -10.76 -9.15
N LEU A 227 -9.85 -12.02 -9.26
CA LEU A 227 -8.45 -12.44 -9.39
C LEU A 227 -8.10 -12.57 -10.88
N LEU A 228 -7.02 -11.92 -11.31
CA LEU A 228 -6.51 -12.07 -12.67
C LEU A 228 -6.11 -13.52 -12.94
N THR A 229 -6.40 -14.03 -14.13
CA THR A 229 -5.76 -15.26 -14.63
C THR A 229 -4.27 -15.03 -14.84
N ASP A 230 -3.50 -16.10 -15.02
CA ASP A 230 -2.06 -15.98 -15.29
C ASP A 230 -1.79 -15.27 -16.62
N GLU A 231 -2.67 -15.41 -17.58
CA GLU A 231 -2.62 -14.74 -18.88
C GLU A 231 -2.88 -13.23 -18.74
N GLN A 232 -3.92 -12.87 -18.00
CA GLN A 232 -4.24 -11.49 -17.69
C GLN A 232 -3.16 -10.83 -16.82
N PHE A 233 -2.52 -11.59 -15.92
CA PHE A 233 -1.40 -11.09 -15.13
C PHE A 233 -0.16 -10.79 -16.00
N ARG A 234 0.13 -11.64 -16.99
CA ARG A 234 1.18 -11.34 -17.98
C ARG A 234 0.85 -10.10 -18.81
N TYR A 235 -0.39 -10.01 -19.30
CA TYR A 235 -0.87 -8.82 -20.02
C TYR A 235 -0.71 -7.54 -19.20
N LEU A 236 -1.06 -7.57 -17.90
CA LEU A 236 -0.86 -6.44 -17.00
C LEU A 236 0.62 -6.01 -16.92
N MET A 237 1.53 -6.98 -16.81
CA MET A 237 2.97 -6.68 -16.76
C MET A 237 3.47 -6.09 -18.08
N ASP A 238 3.04 -6.64 -19.22
CA ASP A 238 3.40 -6.14 -20.55
C ASP A 238 2.85 -4.73 -20.79
N PHE A 239 1.59 -4.48 -20.38
CA PHE A 239 0.97 -3.16 -20.46
C PHE A 239 1.77 -2.12 -19.65
N ILE A 240 2.07 -2.41 -18.39
CA ILE A 240 2.85 -1.47 -17.55
C ILE A 240 4.23 -1.23 -18.13
N ALA A 241 4.93 -2.28 -18.61
CA ALA A 241 6.23 -2.14 -19.22
C ALA A 241 6.19 -1.24 -20.47
N ALA A 242 5.20 -1.41 -21.34
CA ALA A 242 5.00 -0.58 -22.53
C ALA A 242 4.68 0.88 -22.18
N GLU A 243 3.85 1.13 -21.17
CA GLU A 243 3.55 2.49 -20.71
C GLU A 243 4.80 3.19 -20.18
N ARG A 244 5.65 2.48 -19.45
CA ARG A 244 6.92 3.01 -18.92
C ARG A 244 7.94 3.25 -20.03
N GLU A 245 8.07 2.36 -21.01
CA GLU A 245 8.90 2.54 -22.21
C GLU A 245 8.44 3.75 -23.03
N ALA A 246 7.14 4.07 -23.02
CA ALA A 246 6.58 5.29 -23.61
C ALA A 246 6.74 6.54 -22.71
N GLY A 247 7.52 6.48 -21.63
CA GLY A 247 7.82 7.61 -20.74
C GLY A 247 6.70 7.98 -19.76
N ARG A 248 5.69 7.12 -19.57
CA ARG A 248 4.61 7.37 -18.61
C ARG A 248 4.91 6.71 -17.27
N HIS A 249 4.63 7.42 -16.17
CA HIS A 249 4.87 6.91 -14.82
C HIS A 249 3.70 6.02 -14.35
N VAL A 250 3.69 4.80 -14.89
CA VAL A 250 2.80 3.71 -14.46
C VAL A 250 3.66 2.67 -13.74
N SER A 251 3.20 2.13 -12.62
CA SER A 251 3.97 1.14 -11.87
C SER A 251 3.10 0.02 -11.28
N TYR A 252 3.65 -1.19 -11.28
CA TYR A 252 3.08 -2.30 -10.53
C TYR A 252 3.50 -2.20 -9.06
N SER A 253 2.53 -2.28 -8.16
CA SER A 253 2.75 -1.89 -6.76
C SER A 253 2.64 -3.03 -5.75
N CYS A 254 2.31 -4.23 -6.18
CA CYS A 254 2.33 -5.39 -5.28
C CYS A 254 3.77 -5.86 -5.03
N GLU A 255 4.08 -6.21 -3.79
CA GLU A 255 5.40 -6.69 -3.40
C GLU A 255 5.55 -8.18 -3.67
N GLY A 256 5.72 -8.50 -4.95
CA GLY A 256 6.06 -9.83 -5.46
C GLY A 256 7.26 -9.78 -6.40
N PHE A 257 8.07 -10.84 -6.41
CA PHE A 257 9.18 -10.97 -7.34
C PHE A 257 8.67 -11.33 -8.74
N LEU A 258 9.05 -10.54 -9.73
CA LEU A 258 8.50 -10.58 -11.09
C LEU A 258 9.49 -11.11 -12.17
N GLY A 259 10.63 -11.66 -11.74
CA GLY A 259 11.58 -12.27 -12.68
C GLY A 259 12.10 -11.29 -13.73
N ASP A 260 11.85 -11.58 -15.00
CA ASP A 260 12.32 -10.76 -16.13
C ASP A 260 11.66 -9.38 -16.24
N TYR A 261 10.57 -9.13 -15.51
CA TYR A 261 9.93 -7.82 -15.44
C TYR A 261 10.55 -6.89 -14.38
N GLU A 262 11.46 -7.40 -13.54
CA GLU A 262 12.16 -6.55 -12.56
C GLU A 262 12.90 -5.40 -13.24
N GLY A 263 12.71 -4.17 -12.71
CA GLY A 263 13.27 -2.94 -13.31
C GLY A 263 12.50 -2.40 -14.52
N ARG A 264 11.47 -3.11 -15.01
CA ARG A 264 10.65 -2.66 -16.15
C ARG A 264 9.28 -2.12 -15.73
N VAL A 265 8.68 -2.67 -14.66
CA VAL A 265 7.30 -2.38 -14.26
C VAL A 265 7.19 -1.56 -12.98
N ARG A 266 8.31 -1.17 -12.37
CA ARG A 266 8.39 -0.30 -11.19
C ARG A 266 9.77 0.34 -11.07
N ASP A 267 9.91 1.35 -10.21
CA ASP A 267 11.13 2.15 -10.08
C ASP A 267 12.22 1.48 -9.26
N HIS A 268 11.87 0.43 -8.51
CA HIS A 268 12.80 -0.33 -7.67
C HIS A 268 12.77 -1.82 -8.04
N LEU A 269 13.81 -2.54 -7.70
CA LEU A 269 13.82 -3.99 -7.73
C LEU A 269 13.04 -4.53 -6.53
N TYR A 270 12.59 -5.78 -6.63
CA TYR A 270 11.76 -6.40 -5.60
C TYR A 270 12.34 -6.28 -4.20
N GLN A 271 11.50 -5.77 -3.30
CA GLN A 271 11.73 -5.77 -1.87
C GLN A 271 10.37 -5.74 -1.15
N CYS A 272 10.15 -6.66 -0.22
CA CYS A 272 9.04 -6.52 0.72
C CYS A 272 9.56 -5.83 1.98
N ALA A 273 9.11 -4.62 2.23
CA ALA A 273 9.57 -3.76 3.34
C ALA A 273 8.91 -4.09 4.69
N ALA A 274 7.91 -4.99 4.69
CA ALA A 274 7.17 -5.37 5.90
C ALA A 274 8.10 -5.92 7.00
N GLY A 275 8.08 -5.31 8.18
CA GLY A 275 8.92 -5.65 9.34
C GLY A 275 10.40 -5.30 9.19
N ILE A 276 10.78 -4.60 8.10
CA ILE A 276 12.15 -4.16 7.82
C ILE A 276 12.26 -2.64 7.90
N SER A 277 11.38 -1.92 7.21
CA SER A 277 11.28 -0.47 7.27
C SER A 277 9.84 0.03 7.38
N VAL A 278 8.89 -0.91 7.42
CA VAL A 278 7.46 -0.65 7.53
C VAL A 278 6.88 -1.43 8.70
N ALA A 279 6.08 -0.76 9.51
CA ALA A 279 5.23 -1.35 10.54
C ALA A 279 3.81 -0.80 10.45
N SER A 280 2.90 -1.41 11.21
CA SER A 280 1.49 -1.02 11.29
C SER A 280 0.98 -1.16 12.71
N ILE A 281 0.15 -0.22 13.15
CA ILE A 281 -0.69 -0.35 14.35
C ILE A 281 -2.13 -0.47 13.85
N LEU A 282 -2.76 -1.58 14.18
CA LEU A 282 -4.13 -1.89 13.77
C LEU A 282 -5.13 -1.30 14.76
N ILE A 283 -6.40 -1.33 14.41
CA ILE A 283 -7.49 -0.70 15.16
C ILE A 283 -7.62 -1.21 16.61
N ASP A 284 -7.27 -2.47 16.85
CA ASP A 284 -7.31 -3.13 18.17
C ASP A 284 -5.99 -3.00 18.95
N GLY A 285 -5.06 -2.20 18.46
CA GLY A 285 -3.73 -2.02 19.03
C GLY A 285 -2.71 -3.06 18.58
N SER A 286 -3.08 -4.05 17.78
CA SER A 286 -2.15 -5.07 17.29
C SER A 286 -1.02 -4.44 16.48
N ILE A 287 0.21 -4.88 16.74
CA ILE A 287 1.41 -4.46 16.01
C ILE A 287 1.66 -5.47 14.89
N SER A 288 1.60 -5.01 13.64
CA SER A 288 1.80 -5.80 12.45
C SER A 288 2.89 -5.22 11.57
N ALA A 289 3.45 -6.03 10.70
CA ALA A 289 4.48 -5.59 9.74
C ALA A 289 3.92 -4.76 8.58
N CYS A 290 2.63 -4.90 8.29
CA CYS A 290 1.93 -4.20 7.20
C CYS A 290 0.43 -4.29 7.43
N THR A 291 -0.34 -3.29 7.00
CA THR A 291 -1.81 -3.29 7.07
C THR A 291 -2.47 -4.43 6.31
N SER A 292 -1.77 -5.00 5.31
CA SER A 292 -2.24 -6.16 4.54
C SER A 292 -1.96 -7.51 5.20
N ILE A 293 -1.33 -7.52 6.39
CA ILE A 293 -0.99 -8.74 7.12
C ILE A 293 -1.87 -8.84 8.35
N ARG A 294 -2.64 -9.90 8.44
CA ARG A 294 -3.65 -10.15 9.48
C ARG A 294 -3.42 -11.49 10.18
N GLY A 295 -4.01 -11.68 11.34
CA GLY A 295 -4.02 -12.95 12.06
C GLY A 295 -2.70 -13.28 12.76
N LYS A 296 -2.24 -14.52 12.68
CA LYS A 296 -1.08 -15.06 13.44
C LYS A 296 0.24 -14.35 13.22
N TYR A 297 0.33 -13.46 12.23
CA TYR A 297 1.53 -12.67 11.98
C TYR A 297 1.58 -11.34 12.78
N TYR A 298 0.69 -11.16 13.76
CA TYR A 298 0.81 -10.06 14.71
C TYR A 298 1.96 -10.31 15.67
N GLN A 299 2.73 -9.27 15.94
CA GLN A 299 3.97 -9.40 16.71
C GLN A 299 3.81 -8.92 18.17
N GLY A 300 2.74 -8.21 18.46
CA GLY A 300 2.43 -7.68 19.79
C GLY A 300 1.20 -6.79 19.76
N ASN A 301 0.97 -6.06 20.85
CA ASN A 301 -0.17 -5.13 20.96
C ASN A 301 0.23 -3.93 21.83
N ILE A 302 -0.02 -2.69 21.37
CA ILE A 302 0.39 -1.45 22.04
C ILE A 302 -0.18 -1.27 23.45
N TYR A 303 -1.26 -1.96 23.78
CA TYR A 303 -1.86 -1.93 25.12
C TYR A 303 -1.21 -2.90 26.13
N LYS A 304 -0.30 -3.77 25.65
CA LYS A 304 0.35 -4.82 26.44
C LYS A 304 1.86 -4.80 26.33
N ASP A 305 2.37 -4.37 25.18
CA ASP A 305 3.77 -4.46 24.80
C ASP A 305 4.35 -3.08 24.47
N SER A 306 5.64 -2.90 24.69
CA SER A 306 6.38 -1.78 24.13
C SER A 306 6.47 -1.94 22.62
N PHE A 307 6.00 -0.94 21.85
CA PHE A 307 6.10 -0.95 20.38
C PHE A 307 7.55 -1.09 19.92
N TRP A 308 8.47 -0.34 20.56
CA TRP A 308 9.88 -0.37 20.13
C TRP A 308 10.54 -1.71 20.43
N ARG A 309 10.27 -2.31 21.59
CA ARG A 309 10.77 -3.66 21.89
C ARG A 309 10.24 -4.69 20.87
N VAL A 310 8.96 -4.63 20.53
CA VAL A 310 8.37 -5.50 19.51
C VAL A 310 9.04 -5.27 18.15
N TRP A 311 9.26 -4.00 17.77
CA TRP A 311 9.96 -3.65 16.53
C TRP A 311 11.36 -4.26 16.46
N GLU A 312 12.15 -4.17 17.51
CA GLU A 312 13.50 -4.70 17.55
C GLU A 312 13.56 -6.23 17.58
N GLU A 313 12.73 -6.88 18.38
CA GLU A 313 12.90 -8.26 18.78
C GLU A 313 11.96 -9.25 18.06
N GLU A 314 10.70 -8.85 17.77
CA GLU A 314 9.68 -9.79 17.33
C GLU A 314 9.52 -9.86 15.80
N PHE A 315 10.09 -8.91 15.06
CA PHE A 315 10.04 -8.92 13.60
C PHE A 315 11.13 -9.79 12.94
N LYS A 316 11.82 -10.61 13.68
CA LYS A 316 12.86 -11.56 13.18
C LYS A 316 12.38 -12.41 12.00
N PRO A 317 11.16 -13.03 12.01
CA PRO A 317 10.67 -13.84 10.88
C PRO A 317 10.49 -13.07 9.57
N TYR A 318 10.35 -11.75 9.63
CA TYR A 318 10.26 -10.87 8.46
C TYR A 318 11.64 -10.50 7.92
N ARG A 319 12.62 -10.40 8.79
CA ARG A 319 14.02 -10.05 8.49
C ARG A 319 14.82 -11.27 8.05
N ASP A 320 14.67 -12.40 8.74
CA ASP A 320 15.19 -13.70 8.29
C ASP A 320 14.06 -14.55 7.70
N ARG A 321 14.08 -14.69 6.39
CA ARG A 321 13.10 -15.45 5.61
C ARG A 321 13.59 -16.84 5.21
N SER A 322 14.69 -17.33 5.80
CA SER A 322 15.26 -18.66 5.51
C SER A 322 14.27 -19.79 5.80
N TRP A 323 13.37 -19.61 6.77
CA TRP A 323 12.30 -20.57 7.09
C TRP A 323 11.38 -20.87 5.89
N MET A 324 11.21 -19.94 4.96
CA MET A 324 10.39 -20.14 3.76
C MET A 324 11.00 -21.10 2.76
N ARG A 325 12.33 -21.36 2.84
CA ARG A 325 12.99 -22.40 2.02
C ARG A 325 12.55 -23.82 2.38
N LYS A 326 11.96 -24.02 3.53
CA LYS A 326 11.46 -25.32 3.98
C LYS A 326 10.08 -25.66 3.42
N MET A 327 9.44 -24.69 2.72
CA MET A 327 8.06 -24.78 2.28
C MET A 327 7.97 -24.79 0.75
N GLU A 328 7.02 -25.58 0.22
CA GLU A 328 6.67 -25.48 -1.21
C GLU A 328 5.94 -24.16 -1.51
N PRO A 329 6.15 -23.59 -2.68
CA PRO A 329 7.03 -23.98 -3.80
C PRO A 329 8.46 -23.41 -3.71
N CYS A 330 8.89 -22.93 -2.54
CA CYS A 330 10.15 -22.18 -2.37
C CYS A 330 11.36 -23.09 -2.13
N LYS A 331 11.15 -24.35 -1.71
CA LYS A 331 12.19 -25.29 -1.30
C LYS A 331 13.33 -25.41 -2.30
N ASP A 332 13.01 -25.68 -3.55
CA ASP A 332 14.00 -25.90 -4.62
C ASP A 332 14.02 -24.74 -5.64
N CYS A 333 13.47 -23.60 -5.26
CA CYS A 333 13.36 -22.46 -6.17
C CYS A 333 14.70 -21.75 -6.38
N LYS A 334 15.20 -21.75 -7.63
CA LYS A 334 16.45 -21.09 -8.02
C LYS A 334 16.42 -19.57 -7.81
N ALA A 335 15.23 -18.96 -7.90
CA ALA A 335 15.04 -17.52 -7.72
C ALA A 335 14.94 -17.10 -6.24
N PHE A 336 14.97 -18.05 -5.27
CA PHE A 336 14.74 -17.74 -3.88
C PHE A 336 15.69 -16.67 -3.32
N ASN A 337 16.95 -16.66 -3.73
CA ASN A 337 17.93 -15.66 -3.28
C ASN A 337 17.55 -14.22 -3.65
N PHE A 338 16.75 -14.05 -4.69
CA PHE A 338 16.22 -12.76 -5.12
C PHE A 338 14.80 -12.50 -4.63
N CYS A 339 13.96 -13.55 -4.60
CA CYS A 339 12.55 -13.50 -4.24
C CYS A 339 12.32 -13.53 -2.72
N GLU A 340 13.12 -14.26 -1.97
CA GLU A 340 12.97 -14.44 -0.51
C GLU A 340 11.54 -14.83 -0.11
N GLY A 341 10.91 -15.69 -0.90
CA GLY A 341 9.60 -16.24 -0.58
C GLY A 341 8.40 -15.33 -0.88
N ASN A 342 8.59 -14.28 -1.68
CA ASN A 342 7.54 -13.33 -2.08
C ASN A 342 7.09 -12.37 -0.96
N GLY A 343 6.06 -11.56 -1.19
CA GLY A 343 5.49 -10.68 -0.17
C GLY A 343 4.90 -11.44 1.01
N MET A 344 5.07 -10.94 2.22
CA MET A 344 4.53 -11.60 3.43
C MET A 344 3.01 -11.68 3.43
N HIS A 345 2.33 -10.68 2.88
CA HIS A 345 0.87 -10.66 2.73
C HIS A 345 0.33 -11.76 1.80
N LEU A 346 1.19 -12.39 0.98
CA LEU A 346 0.84 -13.51 0.11
C LEU A 346 0.94 -14.87 0.80
N ARG A 347 1.14 -14.90 2.12
CA ARG A 347 1.24 -16.13 2.90
C ARG A 347 0.07 -16.28 3.85
N ARG A 348 -0.44 -17.54 3.92
CA ARG A 348 -1.44 -17.92 4.90
C ARG A 348 -0.82 -18.04 6.29
N GLU A 349 -1.64 -18.18 7.29
CA GLU A 349 -1.23 -18.33 8.69
C GLU A 349 -0.36 -19.57 8.97
N ASP A 350 -0.48 -20.60 8.15
CA ASP A 350 0.39 -21.80 8.21
C ASP A 350 1.74 -21.59 7.50
N GLY A 351 1.96 -20.41 6.92
CA GLY A 351 3.15 -20.04 6.16
C GLY A 351 3.12 -20.47 4.69
N SER A 352 2.10 -21.19 4.24
CA SER A 352 1.97 -21.58 2.82
C SER A 352 1.76 -20.36 1.93
N LEU A 353 2.28 -20.43 0.70
CA LEU A 353 2.18 -19.35 -0.27
C LEU A 353 0.86 -19.40 -1.02
N MET A 354 0.06 -18.32 -0.98
CA MET A 354 -1.19 -18.21 -1.73
C MET A 354 -0.96 -18.03 -3.23
N LEU A 355 -0.03 -17.13 -3.58
CA LEU A 355 0.29 -16.79 -4.96
C LEU A 355 1.81 -16.71 -5.16
N CYS A 356 2.30 -17.29 -6.27
CA CYS A 356 3.67 -17.13 -6.71
C CYS A 356 3.70 -16.36 -8.03
N HIS A 357 4.05 -15.08 -7.99
CA HIS A 357 4.11 -14.23 -9.16
C HIS A 357 5.01 -14.80 -10.27
N LEU A 358 6.18 -15.34 -9.88
CA LEU A 358 7.12 -15.93 -10.83
C LEU A 358 6.52 -17.11 -11.61
N LYS A 359 5.77 -18.00 -10.92
CA LYS A 359 5.06 -19.13 -11.57
C LYS A 359 3.95 -18.62 -12.50
N ARG A 360 3.19 -17.62 -12.09
CA ARG A 360 2.13 -17.01 -12.91
C ARG A 360 2.67 -16.41 -14.20
N LEU A 361 3.92 -15.92 -14.18
CA LEU A 361 4.62 -15.42 -15.36
C LEU A 361 5.24 -16.54 -16.22
N GLY A 362 5.06 -17.81 -15.86
CA GLY A 362 5.65 -18.95 -16.58
C GLY A 362 7.16 -19.07 -16.43
N GLN A 363 7.75 -18.40 -15.43
CA GLN A 363 9.19 -18.38 -15.20
C GLN A 363 9.57 -19.38 -14.07
N LYS A 364 10.74 -20.01 -14.21
CA LYS A 364 11.26 -21.03 -13.27
C LYS A 364 12.59 -20.60 -12.64
#